data_a1c94b545daa9a92d43174c068b14bfb
#
_entry.id   a1c94b545daa9a92d43174c068b14bfb
#
_cell.length_a   1.000
_cell.length_b   1.000
_cell.length_c   1.000
_cell.angle_alpha   90.00
_cell.angle_beta   90.00
_cell.angle_gamma   90.00
#
_symmetry.space_group_name_H-M   'P 1'
#
loop_
_entity.id
_entity.type
_entity.pdbx_description
1 polymer ?
#
loop_
_entity_poly.entity_id
_entity_poly.type
_entity_poly.pdbx_seq_one_letter_code
_entity_poly.pdbx_strand_id
1 'polypeptide(L)'
;VAAWIGTSGWSYDHWHPELYPPGLPARDRLVRYAQSFTTAELNSSFYRWPAPAAFAGWRRRLPDGFRLSVKAPRGLTHARKLHEPEAWLERIRAGWHELDGRRAVLLVQLAPAQARDDTRLDYFLARVPDWIRVAVEFRHPSWHCEEVFALLAARRAAYCVMSGAGLPCVLRPTADFVYVRMHGPDREHLYAGSYPDADLRWWADRIREWEQAGQDVFIYFNNDGEANAVRNARTLRTLLSE
;
A
#
# COMPACT_ATOMS: atom_id res chain seq x y z
N VAL A 1 -15.62 0.78 -10.02
CA VAL A 1 -14.19 1.02 -10.24
C VAL A 1 -13.84 2.38 -9.70
N ALA A 2 -12.73 2.49 -8.99
CA ALA A 2 -12.26 3.75 -8.44
C ALA A 2 -10.73 3.74 -8.21
N ALA A 3 -10.12 4.92 -8.34
CA ALA A 3 -8.74 5.14 -7.95
C ALA A 3 -8.67 5.78 -6.55
N TRP A 4 -7.96 5.10 -5.63
CA TRP A 4 -7.64 5.61 -4.32
C TRP A 4 -6.17 6.03 -4.26
N ILE A 5 -5.94 7.34 -4.12
CA ILE A 5 -4.60 7.92 -4.12
C ILE A 5 -4.34 8.54 -2.75
N GLY A 6 -3.29 8.10 -2.10
CA GLY A 6 -2.89 8.55 -0.78
C GLY A 6 -1.41 8.38 -0.53
N THR A 7 -1.03 8.33 0.73
CA THR A 7 0.37 8.24 1.17
C THR A 7 0.61 7.01 2.02
N SER A 8 1.86 6.58 2.08
CA SER A 8 2.34 5.55 2.97
C SER A 8 2.64 6.19 4.34
N GLY A 9 1.69 6.04 5.26
CA GLY A 9 1.66 6.77 6.53
C GLY A 9 0.92 8.10 6.44
N TRP A 10 0.63 8.66 7.62
CA TRP A 10 -0.05 9.96 7.76
C TRP A 10 0.45 10.79 8.95
N SER A 11 1.42 10.31 9.73
CA SER A 11 1.82 10.99 10.96
C SER A 11 3.30 11.32 10.96
N TYR A 12 3.66 12.33 10.19
CA TYR A 12 5.01 12.84 10.05
C TYR A 12 5.09 14.30 10.51
N ASP A 13 6.10 14.64 11.33
CA ASP A 13 6.26 15.99 11.85
C ASP A 13 6.63 16.99 10.76
N HIS A 14 7.43 16.56 9.77
CA HIS A 14 7.88 17.41 8.66
C HIS A 14 6.77 17.72 7.63
N TRP A 15 5.54 17.22 7.82
CA TRP A 15 4.39 17.61 7.00
C TRP A 15 3.71 18.91 7.47
N HIS A 16 4.27 19.57 8.48
CA HIS A 16 3.96 20.96 8.78
C HIS A 16 4.76 21.90 7.86
N PRO A 17 4.19 22.95 7.28
CA PRO A 17 2.76 23.33 7.30
C PRO A 17 1.93 22.71 6.14
N GLU A 18 2.51 21.83 5.31
CA GLU A 18 1.91 21.35 4.04
C GLU A 18 0.53 20.71 4.25
N LEU A 19 0.39 19.87 5.26
CA LEU A 19 -0.85 19.16 5.54
C LEU A 19 -1.41 19.48 6.94
N TYR A 20 -0.55 19.71 7.90
CA TYR A 20 -0.93 19.93 9.30
C TYR A 20 -0.66 21.35 9.75
N PRO A 21 -1.64 22.02 10.39
CA PRO A 21 -1.37 23.32 11.01
C PRO A 21 -0.36 23.15 12.16
N PRO A 22 0.40 24.21 12.48
CA PRO A 22 1.33 24.20 13.61
C PRO A 22 0.63 23.75 14.90
N GLY A 23 1.29 22.91 15.69
CA GLY A 23 0.78 22.45 16.98
C GLY A 23 -0.28 21.35 16.93
N LEU A 24 -0.67 20.85 15.76
CA LEU A 24 -1.64 19.75 15.68
C LEU A 24 -1.07 18.47 16.34
N PRO A 25 -1.71 17.94 17.40
CA PRO A 25 -1.24 16.72 18.06
C PRO A 25 -1.29 15.51 17.13
N ALA A 26 -0.34 14.60 17.29
CA ALA A 26 -0.25 13.38 16.45
C ALA A 26 -1.55 12.55 16.46
N ARG A 27 -2.28 12.52 17.59
CA ARG A 27 -3.56 11.82 17.70
C ARG A 27 -4.66 12.36 16.77
N ASP A 28 -4.56 13.63 16.37
CA ASP A 28 -5.59 14.32 15.55
C ASP A 28 -5.22 14.32 14.05
N ARG A 29 -3.98 13.92 13.71
CA ARG A 29 -3.46 13.94 12.33
C ARG A 29 -4.27 13.04 11.38
N LEU A 30 -4.73 11.88 11.84
CA LEU A 30 -5.53 10.99 10.98
C LEU A 30 -6.85 11.66 10.52
N VAL A 31 -7.53 12.34 11.43
CA VAL A 31 -8.77 13.06 11.11
C VAL A 31 -8.48 14.21 10.14
N ARG A 32 -7.40 14.95 10.37
CA ARG A 32 -6.96 16.02 9.47
C ARG A 32 -6.55 15.48 8.09
N TYR A 33 -5.82 14.38 8.06
CA TYR A 33 -5.42 13.69 6.83
C TYR A 33 -6.65 13.27 5.99
N ALA A 34 -7.67 12.72 6.64
CA ALA A 34 -8.89 12.25 5.98
C ALA A 34 -9.75 13.38 5.38
N GLN A 35 -9.47 14.65 5.69
CA GLN A 35 -10.07 15.81 5.01
C GLN A 35 -9.44 16.05 3.62
N SER A 36 -8.23 15.57 3.39
CA SER A 36 -7.49 15.77 2.14
C SER A 36 -7.43 14.51 1.28
N PHE A 37 -7.48 13.33 1.88
CA PHE A 37 -7.33 12.05 1.19
C PHE A 37 -8.41 11.06 1.63
N THR A 38 -8.81 10.18 0.74
CA THR A 38 -9.81 9.13 0.98
C THR A 38 -9.19 7.76 1.27
N THR A 39 -7.87 7.66 1.24
CA THR A 39 -7.12 6.42 1.53
C THR A 39 -5.77 6.72 2.15
N ALA A 40 -5.25 5.76 2.90
CA ALA A 40 -3.89 5.75 3.43
C ALA A 40 -3.36 4.32 3.53
N GLU A 41 -2.04 4.14 3.52
CA GLU A 41 -1.36 2.91 3.85
C GLU A 41 -0.76 2.99 5.26
N LEU A 42 -1.16 2.12 6.17
CA LEU A 42 -0.58 2.04 7.50
C LEU A 42 0.74 1.28 7.47
N ASN A 43 1.86 1.98 7.68
CA ASN A 43 3.21 1.41 7.66
C ASN A 43 3.71 0.99 9.06
N SER A 44 3.28 1.68 10.12
CA SER A 44 3.74 1.40 11.48
C SER A 44 3.38 -0.01 11.98
N SER A 45 2.35 -0.63 11.40
CA SER A 45 1.95 -2.03 11.63
C SER A 45 3.05 -3.04 11.29
N PHE A 46 3.97 -2.68 10.40
CA PHE A 46 5.13 -3.50 10.06
C PHE A 46 6.05 -3.75 11.25
N TYR A 47 6.27 -2.73 12.07
CA TYR A 47 7.15 -2.81 13.24
C TYR A 47 6.43 -3.38 14.47
N ARG A 48 5.19 -2.96 14.68
CA ARG A 48 4.35 -3.42 15.77
C ARG A 48 2.91 -3.57 15.29
N TRP A 49 2.43 -4.81 15.24
CA TRP A 49 1.04 -5.07 14.86
C TRP A 49 0.09 -4.49 15.91
N PRO A 50 -0.87 -3.64 15.50
CA PRO A 50 -1.80 -3.01 16.44
C PRO A 50 -2.79 -4.01 17.03
N ALA A 51 -3.25 -3.73 18.25
CA ALA A 51 -4.36 -4.47 18.85
C ALA A 51 -5.69 -4.18 18.10
N PRO A 52 -6.68 -5.10 18.11
CA PRO A 52 -7.97 -4.90 17.46
C PRO A 52 -8.66 -3.57 17.84
N ALA A 53 -8.56 -3.17 19.11
CA ALA A 53 -9.11 -1.90 19.59
C ALA A 53 -8.54 -0.65 18.86
N ALA A 54 -7.30 -0.71 18.38
CA ALA A 54 -6.72 0.38 17.58
C ALA A 54 -7.39 0.48 16.22
N PHE A 55 -7.64 -0.65 15.54
CA PHE A 55 -8.37 -0.70 14.27
C PHE A 55 -9.81 -0.19 14.44
N ALA A 56 -10.52 -0.61 15.49
CA ALA A 56 -11.82 -0.08 15.83
C ALA A 56 -11.78 1.45 16.09
N GLY A 57 -10.70 1.93 16.73
CA GLY A 57 -10.46 3.35 16.96
C GLY A 57 -10.29 4.14 15.66
N TRP A 58 -9.57 3.60 14.69
CA TRP A 58 -9.43 4.23 13.36
C TRP A 58 -10.76 4.22 12.60
N ARG A 59 -11.49 3.09 12.58
CA ARG A 59 -12.81 3.03 11.95
C ARG A 59 -13.74 4.13 12.44
N ARG A 60 -13.80 4.37 13.75
CA ARG A 60 -14.69 5.43 14.32
C ARG A 60 -14.29 6.84 13.92
N ARG A 61 -13.00 7.08 13.63
CA ARG A 61 -12.46 8.42 13.29
C ARG A 61 -12.39 8.68 11.79
N LEU A 62 -12.45 7.65 10.98
CA LEU A 62 -12.38 7.75 9.53
C LEU A 62 -13.80 7.92 8.95
N PRO A 63 -13.99 8.80 7.96
CA PRO A 63 -15.28 9.00 7.31
C PRO A 63 -15.71 7.73 6.56
N ASP A 64 -17.02 7.66 6.26
CA ASP A 64 -17.53 6.63 5.36
C ASP A 64 -16.88 6.76 3.98
N GLY A 65 -16.59 5.61 3.35
CA GLY A 65 -15.87 5.58 2.07
C GLY A 65 -14.35 5.67 2.16
N PHE A 66 -13.77 6.02 3.31
CA PHE A 66 -12.31 5.96 3.47
C PHE A 66 -11.81 4.52 3.36
N ARG A 67 -10.66 4.32 2.70
CA ARG A 67 -10.02 3.02 2.53
C ARG A 67 -8.66 2.97 3.20
N LEU A 68 -8.47 2.05 4.15
CA LEU A 68 -7.21 1.88 4.87
C LEU A 68 -6.53 0.58 4.44
N SER A 69 -5.42 0.71 3.72
CA SER A 69 -4.49 -0.40 3.48
C SER A 69 -3.55 -0.55 4.68
N VAL A 70 -3.11 -1.77 4.94
CA VAL A 70 -2.27 -2.06 6.10
C VAL A 70 -1.10 -2.94 5.69
N LYS A 71 0.11 -2.54 6.04
CA LYS A 71 1.31 -3.34 5.79
C LYS A 71 1.42 -4.47 6.81
N ALA A 72 1.58 -5.70 6.32
CA ALA A 72 1.75 -6.88 7.12
C ALA A 72 2.98 -6.80 8.06
N PRO A 73 2.93 -7.43 9.23
CA PRO A 73 3.98 -7.30 10.24
C PRO A 73 5.29 -7.95 9.78
N ARG A 74 6.40 -7.33 10.17
CA ARG A 74 7.77 -7.83 9.92
C ARG A 74 7.97 -9.25 10.46
N GLY A 75 7.31 -9.60 11.56
CA GLY A 75 7.36 -10.93 12.13
C GLY A 75 6.90 -12.01 11.16
N LEU A 76 5.85 -11.76 10.37
CA LEU A 76 5.36 -12.66 9.33
C LEU A 76 6.24 -12.63 8.09
N THR A 77 6.52 -11.45 7.57
CA THR A 77 7.09 -11.29 6.22
C THR A 77 8.61 -11.45 6.19
N HIS A 78 9.34 -10.92 7.16
CA HIS A 78 10.81 -10.91 7.20
C HIS A 78 11.38 -11.97 8.14
N ALA A 79 10.90 -12.06 9.38
CA ALA A 79 11.43 -13.01 10.33
C ALA A 79 11.01 -14.46 10.00
N ARG A 80 9.72 -14.69 9.78
CA ARG A 80 9.16 -15.99 9.41
C ARG A 80 9.19 -16.27 7.91
N LYS A 81 9.40 -15.26 7.05
CA LYS A 81 9.40 -15.40 5.59
C LYS A 81 8.17 -16.18 5.08
N LEU A 82 7.00 -15.86 5.63
CA LEU A 82 5.69 -16.51 5.41
C LEU A 82 5.60 -17.97 5.91
N HIS A 83 6.54 -18.45 6.71
CA HIS A 83 6.47 -19.75 7.36
C HIS A 83 5.43 -19.76 8.47
N GLU A 84 4.67 -20.85 8.60
CA GLU A 84 3.68 -21.04 9.68
C GLU A 84 2.86 -19.75 9.93
N PRO A 85 2.10 -19.29 8.92
CA PRO A 85 1.46 -17.97 8.96
C PRO A 85 0.23 -17.91 9.85
N GLU A 86 -0.29 -19.04 10.33
CA GLU A 86 -1.61 -19.20 10.95
C GLU A 86 -1.81 -18.26 12.13
N ALA A 87 -0.86 -18.21 13.06
CA ALA A 87 -0.94 -17.32 14.23
C ALA A 87 -0.94 -15.84 13.86
N TRP A 88 -0.22 -15.47 12.77
CA TRP A 88 -0.24 -14.11 12.26
C TRP A 88 -1.53 -13.80 11.51
N LEU A 89 -2.03 -14.73 10.72
CA LEU A 89 -3.28 -14.56 9.99
C LEU A 89 -4.46 -14.39 10.94
N GLU A 90 -4.47 -15.11 12.08
CA GLU A 90 -5.50 -14.92 13.11
C GLU A 90 -5.46 -13.49 13.69
N ARG A 91 -4.27 -12.96 14.01
CA ARG A 91 -4.11 -11.59 14.49
C ARG A 91 -4.50 -10.54 13.43
N ILE A 92 -4.13 -10.80 12.16
CA ILE A 92 -4.49 -9.94 11.03
C ILE A 92 -6.01 -9.94 10.88
N ARG A 93 -6.64 -11.11 10.86
CA ARG A 93 -8.09 -11.26 10.74
C ARG A 93 -8.85 -10.50 11.81
N ALA A 94 -8.41 -10.62 13.08
CA ALA A 94 -9.03 -9.91 14.19
C ALA A 94 -8.99 -8.39 14.02
N GLY A 95 -7.83 -7.81 13.66
CA GLY A 95 -7.71 -6.37 13.39
C GLY A 95 -8.47 -5.94 12.14
N TRP A 96 -8.37 -6.73 11.07
CA TRP A 96 -9.03 -6.46 9.80
C TRP A 96 -10.55 -6.43 9.91
N HIS A 97 -11.11 -7.31 10.74
CA HIS A 97 -12.55 -7.36 11.04
C HIS A 97 -13.03 -6.03 11.64
N GLU A 98 -12.24 -5.44 12.53
CA GLU A 98 -12.56 -4.19 13.19
C GLU A 98 -12.57 -2.96 12.25
N LEU A 99 -11.87 -2.99 11.11
CA LEU A 99 -11.92 -1.93 10.11
C LEU A 99 -13.25 -1.88 9.35
N ASP A 100 -13.96 -3.01 9.26
CA ASP A 100 -15.25 -3.13 8.57
C ASP A 100 -15.21 -2.49 7.17
N GLY A 101 -16.13 -1.61 6.82
CA GLY A 101 -16.21 -0.93 5.53
C GLY A 101 -15.02 -0.03 5.16
N ARG A 102 -14.02 0.19 6.06
CA ARG A 102 -12.78 0.94 5.78
C ARG A 102 -11.63 0.05 5.30
N ARG A 103 -11.85 -1.25 5.20
CA ARG A 103 -10.83 -2.20 4.69
C ARG A 103 -10.47 -1.90 3.25
N ALA A 104 -9.15 -1.86 2.96
CA ALA A 104 -8.64 -1.83 1.59
C ALA A 104 -7.79 -3.08 1.31
N VAL A 105 -6.48 -2.97 1.34
CA VAL A 105 -5.56 -4.04 0.93
C VAL A 105 -4.55 -4.35 2.03
N LEU A 106 -4.29 -5.63 2.28
CA LEU A 106 -3.16 -6.09 3.08
C LEU A 106 -1.91 -6.15 2.20
N LEU A 107 -0.96 -5.25 2.45
CA LEU A 107 0.32 -5.26 1.75
C LEU A 107 1.29 -6.26 2.41
N VAL A 108 1.73 -7.25 1.67
CA VAL A 108 2.72 -8.25 2.09
C VAL A 108 4.04 -7.96 1.37
N GLN A 109 4.91 -7.17 1.98
CA GLN A 109 6.25 -6.90 1.44
C GLN A 109 7.22 -7.97 1.92
N LEU A 110 7.88 -8.66 1.00
CA LEU A 110 8.91 -9.65 1.31
C LEU A 110 10.29 -9.00 1.48
N ALA A 111 11.17 -9.67 2.23
CA ALA A 111 12.51 -9.16 2.48
C ALA A 111 13.36 -9.16 1.19
N PRO A 112 14.27 -8.18 1.00
CA PRO A 112 15.13 -8.13 -0.19
C PRO A 112 15.99 -9.40 -0.40
N ALA A 113 16.41 -10.05 0.70
CA ALA A 113 17.21 -11.28 0.65
C ALA A 113 16.37 -12.56 0.49
N GLN A 114 15.04 -12.45 0.38
CA GLN A 114 14.16 -13.61 0.25
C GLN A 114 13.98 -13.97 -1.22
N ALA A 115 14.75 -14.98 -1.67
CA ALA A 115 14.59 -15.56 -3.00
C ALA A 115 13.24 -16.26 -3.16
N ARG A 116 12.85 -16.50 -4.40
CA ARG A 116 11.59 -17.14 -4.82
C ARG A 116 11.41 -18.51 -4.16
N ASP A 117 10.21 -18.70 -3.63
CA ASP A 117 9.71 -19.98 -3.07
C ASP A 117 8.19 -20.02 -3.31
N ASP A 118 7.81 -20.57 -4.46
CA ASP A 118 6.42 -20.60 -4.92
C ASP A 118 5.54 -21.42 -3.99
N THR A 119 6.04 -22.53 -3.48
CA THR A 119 5.31 -23.41 -2.56
C THR A 119 4.92 -22.66 -1.30
N ARG A 120 5.83 -21.87 -0.75
CA ARG A 120 5.58 -21.07 0.45
C ARG A 120 4.62 -19.91 0.19
N LEU A 121 4.79 -19.21 -0.92
CA LEU A 121 3.87 -18.13 -1.32
C LEU A 121 2.46 -18.66 -1.53
N ASP A 122 2.32 -19.77 -2.25
CA ASP A 122 1.04 -20.43 -2.51
C ASP A 122 0.38 -20.90 -1.22
N TYR A 123 1.15 -21.55 -0.34
CA TYR A 123 0.68 -21.99 0.98
C TYR A 123 0.14 -20.83 1.82
N PHE A 124 0.87 -19.71 1.85
CA PHE A 124 0.43 -18.50 2.56
C PHE A 124 -0.87 -17.94 1.97
N LEU A 125 -0.89 -17.68 0.66
CA LEU A 125 -2.04 -17.09 -0.02
C LEU A 125 -3.30 -17.96 0.09
N ALA A 126 -3.15 -19.29 0.05
CA ALA A 126 -4.26 -20.23 0.23
C ALA A 126 -4.92 -20.16 1.62
N ARG A 127 -4.25 -19.59 2.62
CA ARG A 127 -4.75 -19.45 4.00
C ARG A 127 -5.29 -18.08 4.34
N VAL A 128 -5.02 -17.11 3.49
CA VAL A 128 -5.62 -15.79 3.66
C VAL A 128 -7.12 -15.90 3.40
N PRO A 129 -8.00 -15.39 4.29
CA PRO A 129 -9.44 -15.37 4.03
C PRO A 129 -9.80 -14.64 2.75
N ASP A 130 -10.72 -15.15 1.97
CA ASP A 130 -11.14 -14.61 0.66
C ASP A 130 -11.62 -13.16 0.69
N TRP A 131 -12.09 -12.69 1.84
CA TRP A 131 -12.55 -11.32 2.05
C TRP A 131 -11.41 -10.33 2.36
N ILE A 132 -10.15 -10.78 2.42
CA ILE A 132 -8.96 -9.95 2.57
C ILE A 132 -8.26 -9.82 1.21
N ARG A 133 -8.33 -8.66 0.59
CA ARG A 133 -7.52 -8.34 -0.60
C ARG A 133 -6.04 -8.28 -0.20
N VAL A 134 -5.19 -8.97 -0.95
CA VAL A 134 -3.73 -9.02 -0.70
C VAL A 134 -2.97 -8.46 -1.88
N ALA A 135 -2.00 -7.57 -1.61
CA ALA A 135 -0.96 -7.21 -2.57
C ALA A 135 0.40 -7.70 -2.07
N VAL A 136 1.20 -8.28 -2.95
CA VAL A 136 2.53 -8.79 -2.62
C VAL A 136 3.60 -7.93 -3.28
N GLU A 137 4.48 -7.35 -2.46
CA GLU A 137 5.63 -6.57 -2.92
C GLU A 137 6.90 -7.40 -2.83
N PHE A 138 7.49 -7.66 -3.99
CA PHE A 138 8.72 -8.42 -4.10
C PHE A 138 9.94 -7.50 -4.23
N ARG A 139 10.98 -7.78 -3.48
CA ARG A 139 12.23 -7.01 -3.50
C ARG A 139 13.42 -7.82 -4.06
N HIS A 140 13.33 -9.14 -4.12
CA HIS A 140 14.35 -9.98 -4.73
C HIS A 140 14.03 -10.23 -6.20
N PRO A 141 15.02 -10.14 -7.14
CA PRO A 141 14.79 -10.24 -8.59
C PRO A 141 14.11 -11.53 -9.04
N SER A 142 14.36 -12.65 -8.36
CA SER A 142 13.83 -13.97 -8.75
C SER A 142 12.31 -14.09 -8.76
N TRP A 143 11.59 -13.14 -8.15
CA TRP A 143 10.13 -13.14 -8.09
C TRP A 143 9.44 -12.51 -9.31
N HIS A 144 10.18 -11.78 -10.16
CA HIS A 144 9.62 -11.05 -11.30
C HIS A 144 9.58 -11.93 -12.55
N CYS A 145 8.68 -12.92 -12.59
CA CYS A 145 8.53 -13.88 -13.68
C CYS A 145 7.07 -14.31 -13.85
N GLU A 146 6.74 -14.84 -15.02
CA GLU A 146 5.36 -15.20 -15.39
C GLU A 146 4.74 -16.27 -14.48
N GLU A 147 5.51 -17.23 -13.99
CA GLU A 147 5.02 -18.27 -13.08
C GLU A 147 4.52 -17.67 -11.75
N VAL A 148 5.23 -16.68 -11.23
CA VAL A 148 4.80 -15.96 -10.00
C VAL A 148 3.57 -15.11 -10.29
N PHE A 149 3.49 -14.42 -11.44
CA PHE A 149 2.31 -13.66 -11.82
C PHE A 149 1.09 -14.57 -12.00
N ALA A 150 1.26 -15.75 -12.60
CA ALA A 150 0.21 -16.74 -12.73
C ALA A 150 -0.25 -17.28 -11.37
N LEU A 151 0.68 -17.52 -10.43
CA LEU A 151 0.37 -17.93 -9.07
C LEU A 151 -0.45 -16.86 -8.33
N LEU A 152 -0.03 -15.60 -8.40
CA LEU A 152 -0.77 -14.49 -7.80
C LEU A 152 -2.18 -14.39 -8.39
N ALA A 153 -2.32 -14.49 -9.70
CA ALA A 153 -3.61 -14.45 -10.38
C ALA A 153 -4.53 -15.60 -9.95
N ALA A 154 -4.02 -16.82 -9.85
CA ALA A 154 -4.76 -17.98 -9.37
C ALA A 154 -5.26 -17.80 -7.93
N ARG A 155 -4.54 -17.02 -7.10
CA ARG A 155 -4.89 -16.68 -5.72
C ARG A 155 -5.61 -15.34 -5.58
N ARG A 156 -5.93 -14.65 -6.67
CA ARG A 156 -6.56 -13.32 -6.68
C ARG A 156 -5.78 -12.29 -5.82
N ALA A 157 -4.46 -12.45 -5.77
CA ALA A 157 -3.54 -11.52 -5.11
C ALA A 157 -2.93 -10.56 -6.13
N ALA A 158 -2.83 -9.27 -5.78
CA ALA A 158 -2.21 -8.29 -6.66
C ALA A 158 -0.68 -8.34 -6.55
N TYR A 159 -0.02 -8.32 -7.70
CA TYR A 159 1.38 -7.93 -7.76
C TYR A 159 1.50 -6.44 -7.44
N CYS A 160 2.34 -6.08 -6.48
CA CYS A 160 2.58 -4.67 -6.15
C CYS A 160 3.50 -4.05 -7.21
N VAL A 161 2.96 -3.13 -7.99
CA VAL A 161 3.74 -2.31 -8.93
C VAL A 161 4.56 -1.30 -8.14
N MET A 162 5.85 -1.20 -8.43
CA MET A 162 6.76 -0.30 -7.71
C MET A 162 7.36 0.73 -8.64
N SER A 163 7.53 1.95 -8.14
CA SER A 163 8.33 3.00 -8.77
C SER A 163 9.39 3.48 -7.76
N GLY A 164 10.66 3.44 -8.12
CA GLY A 164 11.75 3.87 -7.25
C GLY A 164 13.12 3.35 -7.67
N ALA A 165 14.17 3.87 -7.05
CA ALA A 165 15.56 3.54 -7.33
C ALA A 165 15.83 2.03 -7.26
N GLY A 166 16.39 1.46 -8.31
CA GLY A 166 16.77 0.04 -8.37
C GLY A 166 15.59 -0.96 -8.29
N LEU A 167 14.34 -0.47 -8.32
CA LEU A 167 13.16 -1.32 -8.30
C LEU A 167 12.61 -1.54 -9.70
N PRO A 168 12.19 -2.77 -10.04
CA PRO A 168 11.55 -3.04 -11.32
C PRO A 168 10.14 -2.44 -11.33
N CYS A 169 9.87 -1.59 -12.31
CA CYS A 169 8.51 -1.09 -12.57
C CYS A 169 7.82 -2.03 -13.57
N VAL A 170 7.21 -3.09 -13.05
CA VAL A 170 6.50 -4.10 -13.86
C VAL A 170 5.00 -3.82 -13.79
N LEU A 171 4.41 -3.39 -14.90
CA LEU A 171 2.98 -3.07 -15.01
C LEU A 171 2.18 -4.34 -15.31
N ARG A 172 2.08 -5.25 -14.33
CA ARG A 172 1.42 -6.55 -14.47
C ARG A 172 0.30 -6.72 -13.45
N PRO A 173 -0.95 -6.34 -13.77
CA PRO A 173 -2.09 -6.65 -12.92
C PRO A 173 -2.30 -8.18 -12.82
N THR A 174 -2.51 -8.68 -11.60
CA THR A 174 -2.75 -10.10 -11.32
C THR A 174 -4.04 -10.34 -10.52
N ALA A 175 -4.80 -9.28 -10.23
CA ALA A 175 -6.07 -9.35 -9.49
C ALA A 175 -7.10 -8.40 -10.12
N ASP A 176 -8.31 -8.36 -9.55
CA ASP A 176 -9.36 -7.40 -9.89
C ASP A 176 -9.07 -5.97 -9.41
N PHE A 177 -7.90 -5.76 -8.84
CA PHE A 177 -7.39 -4.47 -8.44
C PHE A 177 -5.88 -4.36 -8.67
N VAL A 178 -5.37 -3.13 -8.76
CA VAL A 178 -3.96 -2.81 -8.87
C VAL A 178 -3.48 -2.11 -7.59
N TYR A 179 -2.30 -2.46 -7.14
CA TYR A 179 -1.64 -1.84 -5.99
C TYR A 179 -0.30 -1.26 -6.40
N VAL A 180 -0.11 0.05 -6.20
CA VAL A 180 1.09 0.78 -6.63
C VAL A 180 1.75 1.46 -5.44
N ARG A 181 3.07 1.35 -5.35
CA ARG A 181 3.87 2.06 -4.37
C ARG A 181 4.91 2.96 -5.05
N MET A 182 4.78 4.25 -4.80
CA MET A 182 5.60 5.31 -5.38
C MET A 182 6.73 5.66 -4.41
N HIS A 183 7.91 5.04 -4.60
CA HIS A 183 9.05 5.16 -3.69
C HIS A 183 10.01 6.33 -3.99
N GLY A 184 9.60 7.25 -4.85
CA GLY A 184 10.39 8.42 -5.24
C GLY A 184 11.09 8.25 -6.59
N PRO A 185 11.26 9.35 -7.34
CA PRO A 185 11.88 9.34 -8.66
C PRO A 185 13.41 9.41 -8.62
N ASP A 186 14.01 9.66 -7.46
CA ASP A 186 15.47 9.67 -7.33
C ASP A 186 16.05 8.31 -7.75
N ARG A 187 17.11 8.33 -8.55
CA ARG A 187 17.68 7.10 -9.13
C ARG A 187 18.65 6.38 -8.20
N GLU A 188 19.14 7.08 -7.20
CA GLU A 188 20.17 6.58 -6.28
C GLU A 188 19.59 6.30 -4.90
N HIS A 189 18.59 7.09 -4.47
CA HIS A 189 18.04 7.03 -3.13
C HIS A 189 16.54 6.70 -3.14
N LEU A 190 16.19 5.53 -2.62
CA LEU A 190 14.79 5.18 -2.37
C LEU A 190 14.15 6.15 -1.39
N TYR A 191 12.88 6.44 -1.63
CA TYR A 191 12.04 7.32 -0.83
C TYR A 191 12.39 8.82 -0.95
N ALA A 192 13.29 9.18 -1.87
CA ALA A 192 13.72 10.55 -2.10
C ALA A 192 13.13 11.19 -3.37
N GLY A 193 13.13 12.52 -3.38
CA GLY A 193 12.74 13.32 -4.52
C GLY A 193 11.23 13.52 -4.68
N SER A 194 10.87 14.46 -5.55
CA SER A 194 9.50 14.76 -5.95
C SER A 194 9.29 14.32 -7.39
N TYR A 195 8.23 13.59 -7.67
CA TYR A 195 7.90 13.18 -9.04
C TYR A 195 7.63 14.40 -9.92
N PRO A 196 8.28 14.50 -11.09
CA PRO A 196 7.95 15.54 -12.08
C PRO A 196 6.52 15.38 -12.60
N ASP A 197 5.92 16.48 -13.06
CA ASP A 197 4.57 16.45 -13.64
C ASP A 197 4.44 15.49 -14.83
N ALA A 198 5.48 15.35 -15.66
CA ALA A 198 5.49 14.40 -16.76
C ALA A 198 5.32 12.95 -16.29
N ASP A 199 6.00 12.57 -15.21
CA ASP A 199 5.89 11.23 -14.62
C ASP A 199 4.49 11.03 -14.03
N LEU A 200 3.96 12.04 -13.32
CA LEU A 200 2.63 11.97 -12.75
C LEU A 200 1.53 11.88 -13.81
N ARG A 201 1.67 12.56 -14.96
CA ARG A 201 0.78 12.41 -16.13
C ARG A 201 0.85 11.00 -16.69
N TRP A 202 2.05 10.46 -16.86
CA TRP A 202 2.22 9.08 -17.31
C TRP A 202 1.53 8.08 -16.36
N TRP A 203 1.64 8.30 -15.05
CA TRP A 203 0.92 7.46 -14.07
C TRP A 203 -0.59 7.66 -14.15
N ALA A 204 -1.07 8.90 -14.37
CA ALA A 204 -2.50 9.16 -14.55
C ALA A 204 -3.07 8.38 -15.74
N ASP A 205 -2.33 8.31 -16.87
CA ASP A 205 -2.76 7.52 -18.04
C ASP A 205 -2.81 6.03 -17.73
N ARG A 206 -1.84 5.48 -17.00
CA ARG A 206 -1.86 4.06 -16.55
C ARG A 206 -3.04 3.76 -15.64
N ILE A 207 -3.37 4.67 -14.73
CA ILE A 207 -4.53 4.53 -13.86
C ILE A 207 -5.81 4.48 -14.69
N ARG A 208 -5.99 5.40 -15.64
CA ARG A 208 -7.17 5.41 -16.53
C ARG A 208 -7.30 4.10 -17.33
N GLU A 209 -6.19 3.55 -17.81
CA GLU A 209 -6.19 2.24 -18.51
C GLU A 209 -6.68 1.11 -17.59
N TRP A 210 -6.21 1.06 -16.35
CA TRP A 210 -6.65 0.04 -15.38
C TRP A 210 -8.11 0.23 -14.97
N GLU A 211 -8.57 1.47 -14.78
CA GLU A 211 -9.99 1.74 -14.52
C GLU A 211 -10.88 1.34 -15.71
N GLN A 212 -10.45 1.61 -16.95
CA GLN A 212 -11.14 1.18 -18.16
C GLN A 212 -11.17 -0.35 -18.28
N ALA A 213 -10.15 -1.05 -17.79
CA ALA A 213 -10.10 -2.49 -17.70
C ALA A 213 -10.96 -3.07 -16.54
N GLY A 214 -11.65 -2.23 -15.79
CA GLY A 214 -12.54 -2.63 -14.70
C GLY A 214 -11.84 -2.88 -13.36
N GLN A 215 -10.60 -2.41 -13.19
CA GLN A 215 -9.81 -2.64 -11.99
C GLN A 215 -9.87 -1.45 -11.03
N ASP A 216 -10.06 -1.73 -9.74
CA ASP A 216 -9.81 -0.76 -8.67
C ASP A 216 -8.30 -0.47 -8.57
N VAL A 217 -7.92 0.78 -8.30
CA VAL A 217 -6.50 1.16 -8.23
C VAL A 217 -6.18 1.80 -6.87
N PHE A 218 -5.19 1.25 -6.17
CA PHE A 218 -4.68 1.78 -4.91
C PHE A 218 -3.25 2.27 -5.11
N ILE A 219 -3.00 3.56 -4.86
CA ILE A 219 -1.68 4.16 -5.05
C ILE A 219 -1.24 4.87 -3.77
N TYR A 220 -0.03 4.54 -3.31
CA TYR A 220 0.53 5.12 -2.10
C TYR A 220 1.92 5.70 -2.35
N PHE A 221 2.03 7.01 -2.16
CA PHE A 221 3.29 7.72 -2.20
C PHE A 221 4.07 7.51 -0.90
N ASN A 222 5.31 7.04 -1.04
CA ASN A 222 6.22 6.73 0.06
C ASN A 222 7.51 7.56 0.01
N ASN A 223 7.53 8.61 -0.79
CA ASN A 223 8.59 9.61 -0.89
C ASN A 223 8.28 10.80 0.04
N ASP A 224 8.16 10.52 1.33
CA ASP A 224 7.61 11.45 2.32
C ASP A 224 8.53 12.61 2.72
N GLY A 225 9.83 12.54 2.41
CA GLY A 225 10.77 13.64 2.65
C GLY A 225 10.22 14.97 2.11
N GLU A 226 10.36 16.06 2.90
CA GLU A 226 9.89 17.39 2.54
C GLU A 226 8.39 17.47 2.16
N ALA A 227 7.58 16.54 2.63
CA ALA A 227 6.16 16.38 2.26
C ALA A 227 5.90 16.14 0.77
N ASN A 228 6.89 15.63 0.01
CA ASN A 228 6.75 15.31 -1.41
C ASN A 228 5.60 14.34 -1.66
N ALA A 229 5.43 13.32 -0.82
CA ALA A 229 4.34 12.36 -0.93
C ALA A 229 2.96 13.06 -0.94
N VAL A 230 2.76 14.06 -0.09
CA VAL A 230 1.50 14.82 -0.02
C VAL A 230 1.28 15.63 -1.30
N ARG A 231 2.31 16.36 -1.76
CA ARG A 231 2.21 17.18 -2.98
C ARG A 231 1.97 16.31 -4.21
N ASN A 232 2.77 15.26 -4.40
CA ASN A 232 2.63 14.36 -5.55
C ASN A 232 1.27 13.65 -5.57
N ALA A 233 0.77 13.20 -4.41
CA ALA A 233 -0.55 12.57 -4.33
C ALA A 233 -1.68 13.56 -4.70
N ARG A 234 -1.58 14.83 -4.28
CA ARG A 234 -2.54 15.88 -4.67
C ARG A 234 -2.48 16.16 -6.16
N THR A 235 -1.28 16.33 -6.73
CA THR A 235 -1.11 16.58 -8.17
C THR A 235 -1.67 15.42 -8.99
N LEU A 236 -1.37 14.16 -8.64
CA LEU A 236 -1.91 13.01 -9.36
C LEU A 236 -3.44 12.94 -9.30
N ARG A 237 -4.05 13.28 -8.17
CA ARG A 237 -5.52 13.36 -8.04
C ARG A 237 -6.11 14.45 -8.93
N THR A 238 -5.49 15.62 -9.01
CA THR A 238 -5.93 16.71 -9.89
C THR A 238 -5.88 16.26 -11.36
N LEU A 239 -4.77 15.65 -11.78
CA LEU A 239 -4.62 15.13 -13.15
C LEU A 239 -5.66 14.07 -13.53
N LEU A 240 -6.16 13.29 -12.58
CA LEU A 240 -7.22 12.30 -12.84
C LEU A 240 -8.62 12.92 -12.89
N SER A 241 -8.80 14.12 -12.35
CA SER A 241 -10.06 14.85 -12.38
C SER A 241 -10.24 15.71 -13.63
N GLU A 242 -9.19 15.89 -14.40
CA GLU A 242 -9.18 16.53 -15.73
C GLU A 242 -9.67 15.58 -16.83
#